data_62c47958903013264bf60e1f66813cf4
#
_entry.id   62c47958903013264bf60e1f66813cf4
#
_cell.length_a   1.000
_cell.length_b   1.000
_cell.length_c   1.000
_cell.angle_alpha   90.00
_cell.angle_beta   90.00
_cell.angle_gamma   90.00
#
_symmetry.space_group_name_H-M   'P 1'
#
loop_
_entity.id
_entity.type
_entity.pdbx_description
1 polymer ?
#
loop_
_entity_poly.entity_id
_entity_poly.type
_entity_poly.pdbx_seq_one_letter_code
_entity_poly.pdbx_strand_id
1 'polypeptide(L)'
;MPKIMESLSPVTPVRPPAGYIGGKRNLSRRLVDRIDQIDHSLYAEPFVGMGGIFFRRRRRPKAEVINDISADVAVLFRILQRHYQPFMDMLKWRFASRAEFDRLMSVDPDTCTDLERAARFLFLQRNAFGGKVVGRNFGVSYDQPSKFRWSELEGLLQDVHDRLEGVYIERLPYEPFIRRYDRPGALFYLDPPYAGCEGDYGPGVFSPADFEHLSALLEAIEGRFILSINDTPEIRQTFARFTIEPVDVGYRISGKVTPARELIISGL
;
A
#
# COMPACT_ATOMS: atom_id res chain seq x y z
N MET A 1 5.20 5.47 -35.77
CA MET A 1 5.91 6.28 -34.77
C MET A 1 5.30 5.95 -33.42
N PRO A 2 6.08 5.61 -32.37
CA PRO A 2 5.52 5.41 -31.04
C PRO A 2 4.88 6.74 -30.61
N LYS A 3 3.60 6.73 -30.24
CA LYS A 3 2.91 7.83 -29.62
C LYS A 3 3.69 8.23 -28.36
N ILE A 4 4.25 9.43 -28.36
CA ILE A 4 4.87 9.98 -27.15
C ILE A 4 3.77 9.97 -26.09
N MET A 5 4.03 9.28 -24.97
CA MET A 5 3.13 9.25 -23.82
C MET A 5 3.16 10.63 -23.16
N GLU A 6 2.41 11.58 -23.70
CA GLU A 6 2.35 12.99 -23.25
C GLU A 6 1.64 13.17 -21.89
N SER A 7 0.99 12.12 -21.39
CA SER A 7 0.18 12.20 -20.17
C SER A 7 0.95 11.98 -18.86
N LEU A 8 2.16 11.40 -18.91
CA LEU A 8 2.91 11.02 -17.73
C LEU A 8 4.17 11.87 -17.55
N SER A 9 4.29 12.54 -16.40
CA SER A 9 5.47 13.30 -15.97
C SER A 9 6.42 12.43 -15.11
N PRO A 10 7.74 12.67 -15.14
CA PRO A 10 8.67 11.98 -14.25
C PRO A 10 8.42 12.36 -12.78
N VAL A 11 8.62 11.39 -11.87
CA VAL A 11 8.58 11.58 -10.42
C VAL A 11 9.69 10.77 -9.76
N THR A 12 10.28 11.31 -8.71
CA THR A 12 11.32 10.62 -7.95
C THR A 12 10.70 9.49 -7.13
N PRO A 13 11.16 8.24 -7.28
CA PRO A 13 10.70 7.14 -6.45
C PRO A 13 11.12 7.34 -4.99
N VAL A 14 10.19 7.01 -4.07
CA VAL A 14 10.40 7.10 -2.63
C VAL A 14 10.19 5.73 -1.99
N ARG A 15 10.84 5.48 -0.87
CA ARG A 15 10.56 4.28 -0.07
C ARG A 15 9.28 4.48 0.73
N PRO A 16 8.43 3.43 0.90
CA PRO A 16 7.30 3.50 1.82
C PRO A 16 7.73 3.88 3.25
N PRO A 17 6.88 4.62 4.01
CA PRO A 17 7.23 5.09 5.36
C PRO A 17 7.46 3.96 6.36
N ALA A 18 6.86 2.80 6.14
CA ALA A 18 7.05 1.60 6.96
C ALA A 18 6.93 0.32 6.12
N GLY A 19 7.37 -0.82 6.68
CA GLY A 19 7.03 -2.13 6.15
C GLY A 19 5.53 -2.43 6.35
N TYR A 20 4.95 -3.21 5.45
CA TYR A 20 3.55 -3.63 5.53
C TYR A 20 3.43 -5.08 5.10
N ILE A 21 2.54 -5.83 5.76
CA ILE A 21 2.25 -7.21 5.36
C ILE A 21 1.76 -7.22 3.91
N GLY A 22 2.14 -8.21 3.13
CA GLY A 22 1.80 -8.24 1.69
C GLY A 22 2.56 -7.22 0.82
N GLY A 23 3.48 -6.42 1.40
CA GLY A 23 4.22 -5.40 0.66
C GLY A 23 4.98 -5.96 -0.54
N LYS A 24 4.77 -5.39 -1.72
CA LYS A 24 5.19 -5.88 -3.05
C LYS A 24 6.67 -5.66 -3.39
N ARG A 25 7.58 -5.73 -2.40
CA ARG A 25 9.01 -5.44 -2.65
C ARG A 25 9.61 -6.25 -3.81
N ASN A 26 9.26 -7.54 -3.89
CA ASN A 26 9.81 -8.44 -4.90
C ASN A 26 9.18 -8.26 -6.29
N LEU A 27 7.90 -7.87 -6.34
CA LEU A 27 7.18 -7.59 -7.58
C LEU A 27 7.22 -6.13 -8.02
N SER A 28 7.63 -5.21 -7.12
CA SER A 28 7.47 -3.77 -7.35
C SER A 28 8.08 -3.29 -8.67
N ARG A 29 9.29 -3.76 -9.00
CA ARG A 29 9.95 -3.37 -10.27
C ARG A 29 9.08 -3.76 -11.47
N ARG A 30 8.62 -5.01 -11.53
CA ARG A 30 7.80 -5.52 -12.65
C ARG A 30 6.47 -4.82 -12.76
N LEU A 31 5.81 -4.57 -11.61
CA LEU A 31 4.53 -3.85 -11.58
C LEU A 31 4.70 -2.38 -11.99
N VAL A 32 5.72 -1.69 -11.48
CA VAL A 32 6.02 -0.30 -11.86
C VAL A 32 6.37 -0.21 -13.34
N ASP A 33 7.21 -1.12 -13.88
CA ASP A 33 7.55 -1.16 -15.30
C ASP A 33 6.29 -1.32 -16.17
N ARG A 34 5.34 -2.15 -15.75
CA ARG A 34 4.06 -2.35 -16.44
C ARG A 34 3.16 -1.12 -16.36
N ILE A 35 3.01 -0.53 -15.18
CA ILE A 35 2.22 0.69 -14.95
C ILE A 35 2.77 1.85 -15.80
N ASP A 36 4.10 2.04 -15.83
CA ASP A 36 4.77 3.10 -16.57
C ASP A 36 4.61 2.96 -18.10
N GLN A 37 4.26 1.78 -18.62
CA GLN A 37 4.01 1.52 -20.05
C GLN A 37 2.56 1.78 -20.47
N ILE A 38 1.65 1.92 -19.53
CA ILE A 38 0.23 2.17 -19.80
C ILE A 38 -0.02 3.67 -19.77
N ASP A 39 -0.51 4.23 -20.89
CA ASP A 39 -0.91 5.64 -20.93
C ASP A 39 -2.20 5.84 -20.11
N HIS A 40 -2.16 6.76 -19.13
CA HIS A 40 -3.30 7.05 -18.27
C HIS A 40 -3.25 8.50 -17.78
N SER A 41 -4.42 9.09 -17.57
CA SER A 41 -4.59 10.46 -17.07
C SER A 41 -4.91 10.53 -15.59
N LEU A 42 -5.39 9.40 -15.02
CA LEU A 42 -5.67 9.20 -13.61
C LEU A 42 -5.06 7.87 -13.15
N TYR A 43 -4.37 7.89 -12.02
CA TYR A 43 -3.90 6.69 -11.33
C TYR A 43 -4.60 6.54 -9.98
N ALA A 44 -5.11 5.35 -9.67
CA ALA A 44 -5.88 5.09 -8.47
C ALA A 44 -5.46 3.77 -7.78
N GLU A 45 -5.20 3.80 -6.46
CA GLU A 45 -4.96 2.61 -5.64
C GLU A 45 -6.06 2.45 -4.59
N PRO A 46 -7.02 1.50 -4.75
CA PRO A 46 -8.07 1.21 -3.76
C PRO A 46 -7.55 0.63 -2.43
N PHE A 47 -6.42 -0.06 -2.46
CA PHE A 47 -5.79 -0.76 -1.35
C PHE A 47 -4.32 -0.33 -1.20
N VAL A 48 -4.08 0.91 -0.80
CA VAL A 48 -2.72 1.48 -0.85
C VAL A 48 -1.79 0.93 0.22
N GLY A 49 -2.29 0.52 1.38
CA GLY A 49 -1.47 0.12 2.51
C GLY A 49 -0.40 1.16 2.84
N MET A 50 0.87 0.77 2.84
CA MET A 50 1.99 1.71 3.00
C MET A 50 2.51 2.29 1.68
N GLY A 51 1.75 2.18 0.59
CA GLY A 51 2.13 2.75 -0.71
C GLY A 51 3.26 1.98 -1.40
N GLY A 52 3.26 0.66 -1.27
CA GLY A 52 4.34 -0.20 -1.77
C GLY A 52 4.63 -0.03 -3.26
N ILE A 53 3.62 0.22 -4.08
CA ILE A 53 3.73 0.52 -5.51
C ILE A 53 3.66 2.02 -5.74
N PHE A 54 2.71 2.71 -5.15
CA PHE A 54 2.53 4.15 -5.31
C PHE A 54 3.84 4.94 -5.19
N PHE A 55 4.59 4.76 -4.11
CA PHE A 55 5.83 5.49 -3.85
C PHE A 55 7.01 5.07 -4.75
N ARG A 56 6.99 3.87 -5.34
CA ARG A 56 8.07 3.39 -6.21
C ARG A 56 7.90 3.74 -7.68
N ARG A 57 6.76 4.34 -8.07
CA ARG A 57 6.54 4.75 -9.46
C ARG A 57 7.52 5.85 -9.86
N ARG A 58 7.92 5.84 -11.11
CA ARG A 58 8.87 6.78 -11.72
C ARG A 58 8.18 7.83 -12.60
N ARG A 59 6.90 7.63 -12.84
CA ARG A 59 6.06 8.50 -13.67
C ARG A 59 4.72 8.70 -12.98
N ARG A 60 4.16 9.91 -13.12
CA ARG A 60 2.84 10.23 -12.58
C ARG A 60 1.94 10.86 -13.65
N PRO A 61 0.64 10.56 -13.69
CA PRO A 61 -0.35 11.25 -14.50
C PRO A 61 -0.70 12.61 -13.89
N LYS A 62 -1.64 13.30 -14.54
CA LYS A 62 -2.17 14.59 -14.05
C LYS A 62 -2.88 14.49 -12.70
N ALA A 63 -3.52 13.36 -12.43
CA ALA A 63 -4.23 13.12 -11.17
C ALA A 63 -3.84 11.76 -10.57
N GLU A 64 -3.66 11.75 -9.26
CA GLU A 64 -3.37 10.55 -8.48
C GLU A 64 -4.28 10.50 -7.25
N VAL A 65 -4.83 9.35 -6.97
CA VAL A 65 -5.66 9.12 -5.79
C VAL A 65 -5.28 7.80 -5.12
N ILE A 66 -5.09 7.85 -3.81
CA ILE A 66 -4.84 6.68 -2.97
C ILE A 66 -5.96 6.51 -1.97
N ASN A 67 -6.29 5.27 -1.67
CA ASN A 67 -7.35 4.91 -0.76
C ASN A 67 -6.93 3.74 0.13
N ASP A 68 -7.39 3.76 1.34
CA ASP A 68 -7.39 2.59 2.21
C ASP A 68 -8.60 2.65 3.15
N ILE A 69 -9.21 1.51 3.41
CA ILE A 69 -10.32 1.43 4.38
C ILE A 69 -9.83 1.65 5.81
N SER A 70 -8.55 1.34 6.08
CA SER A 70 -7.92 1.55 7.39
C SER A 70 -7.83 3.04 7.72
N ALA A 71 -8.46 3.43 8.83
CA ALA A 71 -8.35 4.77 9.36
C ALA A 71 -6.89 5.15 9.69
N ASP A 72 -6.11 4.20 10.19
CA ASP A 72 -4.71 4.42 10.55
C ASP A 72 -3.86 4.77 9.33
N VAL A 73 -4.08 4.10 8.20
CA VAL A 73 -3.38 4.36 6.92
C VAL A 73 -3.79 5.72 6.36
N ALA A 74 -5.10 5.96 6.23
CA ALA A 74 -5.62 7.21 5.65
C ALA A 74 -5.23 8.43 6.49
N VAL A 75 -5.30 8.32 7.82
CA VAL A 75 -4.87 9.38 8.76
C VAL A 75 -3.38 9.63 8.66
N LEU A 76 -2.54 8.58 8.62
CA LEU A 76 -1.08 8.74 8.47
C LEU A 76 -0.73 9.55 7.22
N PHE A 77 -1.27 9.18 6.06
CA PHE A 77 -0.96 9.90 4.82
C PHE A 77 -1.51 11.32 4.80
N ARG A 78 -2.70 11.55 5.36
CA ARG A 78 -3.27 12.89 5.50
C ARG A 78 -2.43 13.78 6.43
N ILE A 79 -1.93 13.24 7.53
CA ILE A 79 -1.06 13.95 8.47
C ILE A 79 0.30 14.26 7.83
N LEU A 80 0.91 13.29 7.14
CA LEU A 80 2.15 13.51 6.38
C LEU A 80 1.99 14.58 5.30
N GLN A 81 0.84 14.64 4.63
CA GLN A 81 0.56 15.62 3.59
C GLN A 81 0.31 17.03 4.15
N ARG A 82 -0.48 17.16 5.24
CA ARG A 82 -1.06 18.45 5.69
C ARG A 82 -0.48 19.00 6.98
N HIS A 83 0.04 18.13 7.84
CA HIS A 83 0.51 18.48 9.19
C HIS A 83 1.93 17.96 9.43
N TYR A 84 2.77 18.06 8.39
CA TYR A 84 4.11 17.48 8.38
C TYR A 84 4.96 17.97 9.58
N GLN A 85 5.11 19.29 9.77
CA GLN A 85 5.97 19.82 10.82
C GLN A 85 5.55 19.41 12.25
N PRO A 86 4.30 19.57 12.68
CA PRO A 86 3.85 19.07 13.99
C PRO A 86 4.05 17.56 14.17
N PHE A 87 3.89 16.80 13.08
CA PHE A 87 4.11 15.35 13.09
C PHE A 87 5.58 15.00 13.33
N MET A 88 6.50 15.69 12.64
CA MET A 88 7.94 15.51 12.81
C MET A 88 8.38 15.88 14.23
N ASP A 89 7.87 16.96 14.79
CA ASP A 89 8.17 17.38 16.16
C ASP A 89 7.71 16.34 17.19
N MET A 90 6.55 15.69 16.95
CA MET A 90 6.05 14.61 17.80
C MET A 90 6.90 13.34 17.72
N LEU A 91 7.51 13.04 16.56
CA LEU A 91 8.31 11.83 16.35
C LEU A 91 9.78 11.97 16.80
N LYS A 92 10.33 13.17 16.74
CA LYS A 92 11.76 13.47 16.94
C LYS A 92 12.36 12.88 18.21
N TRP A 93 11.58 12.85 19.29
CA TRP A 93 12.01 12.39 20.61
C TRP A 93 11.55 10.98 20.97
N ARG A 94 10.99 10.25 20.01
CA ARG A 94 10.59 8.85 20.21
C ARG A 94 11.74 7.92 19.88
N PHE A 95 11.97 6.94 20.74
CA PHE A 95 12.99 5.90 20.57
C PHE A 95 12.32 4.52 20.58
N ALA A 96 12.91 3.57 19.85
CA ALA A 96 12.44 2.20 19.86
C ALA A 96 12.55 1.61 21.28
N SER A 97 11.43 1.26 21.87
CA SER A 97 11.31 0.67 23.20
C SER A 97 10.16 -0.33 23.20
N ARG A 98 10.41 -1.51 23.77
CA ARG A 98 9.37 -2.53 23.97
C ARG A 98 8.26 -2.01 24.89
N ALA A 99 8.62 -1.38 25.99
CA ALA A 99 7.64 -0.83 26.93
C ALA A 99 6.73 0.21 26.26
N GLU A 100 7.30 1.09 25.42
CA GLU A 100 6.50 2.05 24.65
C GLU A 100 5.65 1.37 23.57
N PHE A 101 6.18 0.34 22.91
CA PHE A 101 5.42 -0.44 21.95
C PHE A 101 4.20 -1.10 22.61
N ASP A 102 4.40 -1.77 23.75
CA ASP A 102 3.33 -2.47 24.49
C ASP A 102 2.30 -1.47 25.01
N ARG A 103 2.75 -0.32 25.53
CA ARG A 103 1.87 0.79 25.95
C ARG A 103 1.03 1.30 24.77
N LEU A 104 1.64 1.55 23.61
CA LEU A 104 0.91 2.03 22.44
C LEU A 104 -0.01 0.97 21.83
N MET A 105 0.30 -0.32 21.99
CA MET A 105 -0.61 -1.40 21.59
C MET A 105 -1.89 -1.41 22.41
N SER A 106 -1.84 -1.05 23.70
CA SER A 106 -3.02 -0.99 24.59
C SER A 106 -3.87 0.26 24.43
N VAL A 107 -3.38 1.29 23.71
CA VAL A 107 -4.16 2.51 23.46
C VAL A 107 -5.21 2.26 22.38
N ASP A 108 -6.46 2.61 22.66
CA ASP A 108 -7.52 2.64 21.67
C ASP A 108 -7.27 3.79 20.67
N PRO A 109 -7.05 3.49 19.38
CA PRO A 109 -6.76 4.51 18.37
C PRO A 109 -7.91 5.54 18.19
N ASP A 110 -9.13 5.19 18.53
CA ASP A 110 -10.28 6.09 18.39
C ASP A 110 -10.34 7.16 19.47
N THR A 111 -9.55 7.01 20.55
CA THR A 111 -9.37 8.04 21.60
C THR A 111 -8.25 9.03 21.29
N CYS A 112 -7.46 8.78 20.24
CA CYS A 112 -6.35 9.63 19.84
C CYS A 112 -6.83 10.77 18.92
N THR A 113 -6.16 11.93 19.02
CA THR A 113 -6.19 12.90 17.93
C THR A 113 -5.58 12.30 16.66
N ASP A 114 -5.90 12.85 15.50
CA ASP A 114 -5.32 12.38 14.22
C ASP A 114 -3.79 12.36 14.23
N LEU A 115 -3.17 13.35 14.84
CA LEU A 115 -1.72 13.46 14.96
C LEU A 115 -1.13 12.35 15.84
N GLU A 116 -1.75 12.09 16.99
CA GLU A 116 -1.37 11.02 17.92
C GLU A 116 -1.59 9.64 17.27
N ARG A 117 -2.73 9.46 16.57
CA ARG A 117 -3.06 8.24 15.84
C ARG A 117 -2.01 7.92 14.78
N ALA A 118 -1.64 8.91 13.97
CA ALA A 118 -0.60 8.77 12.95
C ALA A 118 0.75 8.40 13.57
N ALA A 119 1.15 9.08 14.65
CA ALA A 119 2.41 8.83 15.33
C ALA A 119 2.46 7.45 16.00
N ARG A 120 1.35 7.05 16.65
CA ARG A 120 1.17 5.71 17.21
C ARG A 120 1.29 4.65 16.11
N PHE A 121 0.53 4.80 15.04
CA PHE A 121 0.50 3.83 13.94
C PHE A 121 1.87 3.68 13.28
N LEU A 122 2.54 4.77 12.93
CA LEU A 122 3.87 4.73 12.32
C LEU A 122 4.89 4.07 13.26
N PHE A 123 4.86 4.39 14.55
CA PHE A 123 5.76 3.78 15.54
C PHE A 123 5.55 2.27 15.63
N LEU A 124 4.30 1.84 15.79
CA LEU A 124 3.95 0.43 15.87
C LEU A 124 4.33 -0.31 14.59
N GLN A 125 4.00 0.25 13.43
CA GLN A 125 4.24 -0.39 12.13
C GLN A 125 5.73 -0.54 11.81
N ARG A 126 6.56 0.44 12.19
CA ARG A 126 8.02 0.35 11.99
C ARG A 126 8.70 -0.64 12.94
N ASN A 127 8.17 -0.81 14.14
CA ASN A 127 8.72 -1.71 15.14
C ASN A 127 8.07 -3.11 15.13
N ALA A 128 6.99 -3.32 14.36
CA ALA A 128 6.35 -4.63 14.24
C ALA A 128 7.22 -5.62 13.46
N PHE A 129 7.30 -6.85 13.97
CA PHE A 129 7.93 -7.96 13.25
C PHE A 129 7.13 -8.29 11.98
N GLY A 130 7.80 -8.39 10.84
CA GLY A 130 7.18 -8.76 9.57
C GLY A 130 6.21 -7.71 8.97
N GLY A 131 6.08 -6.53 9.58
CA GLY A 131 5.14 -5.49 9.12
C GLY A 131 3.67 -5.85 9.35
N LYS A 132 3.37 -6.74 10.31
CA LYS A 132 2.00 -7.15 10.66
C LYS A 132 1.14 -5.96 11.06
N VAL A 133 -0.14 -6.03 10.71
CA VAL A 133 -1.17 -5.04 11.07
C VAL A 133 -1.96 -5.50 12.28
N VAL A 134 -2.33 -6.77 12.30
CA VAL A 134 -3.03 -7.43 13.41
C VAL A 134 -2.06 -8.37 14.13
N GLY A 135 -2.19 -8.49 15.45
CA GLY A 135 -1.31 -9.35 16.26
C GLY A 135 0.17 -8.95 16.18
N ARG A 136 0.44 -7.64 16.21
CA ARG A 136 1.81 -7.08 16.16
C ARG A 136 2.63 -7.56 17.35
N ASN A 137 3.88 -7.93 17.07
CA ASN A 137 4.89 -8.20 18.08
C ASN A 137 6.09 -7.27 17.86
N PHE A 138 6.71 -6.80 18.93
CA PHE A 138 7.90 -5.97 18.85
C PHE A 138 9.06 -6.75 18.21
N GLY A 139 9.50 -6.29 17.05
CA GLY A 139 10.58 -6.91 16.28
C GLY A 139 11.95 -6.41 16.70
N VAL A 140 12.82 -7.33 17.12
CA VAL A 140 14.24 -7.06 17.35
C VAL A 140 15.05 -7.83 16.31
N SER A 141 16.04 -7.17 15.72
CA SER A 141 17.06 -7.82 14.89
C SER A 141 18.39 -7.77 15.63
N TYR A 142 19.13 -8.87 15.60
CA TYR A 142 20.47 -8.92 16.19
C TYR A 142 21.55 -8.40 15.22
N ASP A 143 21.22 -8.34 13.93
CA ASP A 143 22.14 -7.97 12.85
C ASP A 143 21.92 -6.55 12.31
N GLN A 144 20.88 -5.87 12.76
CA GLN A 144 20.50 -4.55 12.25
C GLN A 144 20.01 -3.67 13.40
N PRO A 145 20.29 -2.35 13.33
CA PRO A 145 19.75 -1.40 14.31
C PRO A 145 18.23 -1.30 14.19
N SER A 146 17.59 -0.68 15.19
CA SER A 146 16.15 -0.41 15.17
C SER A 146 15.71 0.25 13.88
N LYS A 147 14.55 -0.12 13.37
CA LYS A 147 13.92 0.50 12.20
C LYS A 147 13.32 1.88 12.51
N PHE A 148 13.22 2.25 13.78
CA PHE A 148 12.74 3.55 14.22
C PHE A 148 13.92 4.39 14.69
N ARG A 149 14.64 4.98 13.75
CA ARG A 149 15.80 5.87 13.96
C ARG A 149 15.53 7.22 13.32
N TRP A 150 15.61 8.28 14.13
CA TRP A 150 15.31 9.63 13.66
C TRP A 150 16.17 10.04 12.47
N SER A 151 17.47 9.77 12.51
CA SER A 151 18.43 10.11 11.44
C SER A 151 18.07 9.55 10.05
N GLU A 152 17.29 8.46 9.98
CA GLU A 152 16.82 7.91 8.72
C GLU A 152 15.35 8.25 8.45
N LEU A 153 14.59 8.44 9.52
CA LEU A 153 13.16 8.65 9.43
C LEU A 153 12.85 10.05 8.92
N GLU A 154 13.61 11.06 9.37
CA GLU A 154 13.42 12.46 8.99
C GLU A 154 13.46 12.65 7.47
N GLY A 155 14.55 12.25 6.81
CA GLY A 155 14.66 12.36 5.35
C GLY A 155 13.64 11.53 4.60
N LEU A 156 13.36 10.30 5.10
CA LEU A 156 12.34 9.45 4.48
C LEU A 156 10.95 10.08 4.53
N LEU A 157 10.55 10.65 5.66
CA LEU A 157 9.21 11.25 5.80
C LEU A 157 9.11 12.58 5.05
N GLN A 158 10.22 13.32 4.88
CA GLN A 158 10.27 14.46 3.98
C GLN A 158 9.99 14.04 2.53
N ASP A 159 10.71 13.02 2.03
CA ASP A 159 10.49 12.49 0.68
C ASP A 159 9.03 12.03 0.47
N VAL A 160 8.44 11.40 1.49
CA VAL A 160 7.03 10.96 1.46
C VAL A 160 6.08 12.17 1.43
N HIS A 161 6.34 13.21 2.24
CA HIS A 161 5.56 14.45 2.25
C HIS A 161 5.57 15.10 0.86
N ASP A 162 6.75 15.29 0.29
CA ASP A 162 6.91 15.90 -1.04
C ASP A 162 6.21 15.08 -2.12
N ARG A 163 6.30 13.73 -2.03
CA ARG A 163 5.64 12.83 -3.00
C ARG A 163 4.11 12.86 -2.90
N LEU A 164 3.55 13.20 -1.75
CA LEU A 164 2.11 13.29 -1.53
C LEU A 164 1.52 14.64 -1.98
N GLU A 165 2.34 15.60 -2.40
CA GLU A 165 1.83 16.88 -2.91
C GLU A 165 0.91 16.67 -4.12
N GLY A 166 -0.31 17.21 -4.02
CA GLY A 166 -1.33 17.12 -5.07
C GLY A 166 -2.05 15.77 -5.18
N VAL A 167 -1.75 14.81 -4.29
CA VAL A 167 -2.40 13.50 -4.25
C VAL A 167 -3.72 13.58 -3.48
N TYR A 168 -4.78 13.02 -4.03
CA TYR A 168 -6.04 12.84 -3.30
C TYR A 168 -5.94 11.62 -2.39
N ILE A 169 -6.35 11.78 -1.13
CA ILE A 169 -6.32 10.71 -0.11
C ILE A 169 -7.76 10.46 0.34
N GLU A 170 -8.24 9.25 0.10
CA GLU A 170 -9.58 8.81 0.44
C GLU A 170 -9.58 7.72 1.53
N ARG A 171 -10.74 7.56 2.16
CA ARG A 171 -11.03 6.46 3.06
C ARG A 171 -12.42 5.93 2.74
N LEU A 172 -12.51 5.08 1.74
CA LEU A 172 -13.76 4.52 1.23
C LEU A 172 -13.63 2.99 1.12
N PRO A 173 -14.74 2.25 1.19
CA PRO A 173 -14.77 0.88 0.69
C PRO A 173 -14.33 0.85 -0.78
N TYR A 174 -13.72 -0.26 -1.22
CA TYR A 174 -13.12 -0.36 -2.56
C TYR A 174 -14.12 -0.15 -3.70
N GLU A 175 -15.36 -0.65 -3.57
CA GLU A 175 -16.36 -0.50 -4.61
C GLU A 175 -16.81 0.96 -4.82
N PRO A 176 -17.28 1.71 -3.79
CA PRO A 176 -17.56 3.15 -3.93
C PRO A 176 -16.36 3.95 -4.44
N PHE A 177 -15.13 3.56 -4.05
CA PHE A 177 -13.92 4.21 -4.54
C PHE A 177 -13.72 3.95 -6.05
N ILE A 178 -13.77 2.70 -6.50
CA ILE A 178 -13.60 2.34 -7.90
C ILE A 178 -14.67 3.03 -8.75
N ARG A 179 -15.95 2.93 -8.37
CA ARG A 179 -17.05 3.59 -9.09
C ARG A 179 -16.91 5.10 -9.20
N ARG A 180 -16.35 5.75 -8.16
CA ARG A 180 -16.15 7.21 -8.13
C ARG A 180 -15.09 7.67 -9.13
N TYR A 181 -14.03 6.91 -9.28
CA TYR A 181 -12.86 7.28 -10.08
C TYR A 181 -12.80 6.58 -11.44
N ASP A 182 -13.75 5.68 -11.73
CA ASP A 182 -13.85 5.01 -13.02
C ASP A 182 -14.22 5.97 -14.14
N ARG A 183 -13.38 5.97 -15.17
CA ARG A 183 -13.54 6.75 -16.40
C ARG A 183 -12.55 6.29 -17.47
N PRO A 184 -12.80 6.62 -18.76
CA PRO A 184 -11.78 6.42 -19.79
C PRO A 184 -10.47 7.13 -19.40
N GLY A 185 -9.36 6.41 -19.50
CA GLY A 185 -8.04 6.90 -19.12
C GLY A 185 -7.69 6.78 -17.63
N ALA A 186 -8.55 6.19 -16.80
CA ALA A 186 -8.17 5.75 -15.46
C ALA A 186 -7.36 4.45 -15.50
N LEU A 187 -6.34 4.34 -14.64
CA LEU A 187 -5.62 3.11 -14.36
C LEU A 187 -5.69 2.81 -12.87
N PHE A 188 -6.32 1.69 -12.53
CA PHE A 188 -6.38 1.17 -11.18
C PHE A 188 -5.26 0.16 -10.93
N TYR A 189 -4.52 0.33 -9.84
CA TYR A 189 -3.68 -0.74 -9.31
C TYR A 189 -4.31 -1.28 -8.03
N LEU A 190 -4.55 -2.60 -7.99
CA LEU A 190 -5.22 -3.26 -6.90
C LEU A 190 -4.29 -4.28 -6.23
N ASP A 191 -4.21 -4.21 -4.92
CA ASP A 191 -3.49 -5.13 -4.06
C ASP A 191 -4.38 -5.52 -2.87
N PRO A 192 -5.49 -6.27 -3.13
CA PRO A 192 -6.42 -6.68 -2.07
C PRO A 192 -5.75 -7.67 -1.12
N PRO A 193 -6.34 -7.96 0.05
CA PRO A 193 -5.91 -9.06 0.91
C PRO A 193 -5.78 -10.35 0.11
N TYR A 194 -4.75 -11.16 0.43
CA TYR A 194 -4.54 -12.43 -0.25
C TYR A 194 -5.60 -13.46 0.13
N ALA A 195 -5.95 -14.32 -0.82
CA ALA A 195 -6.85 -15.44 -0.57
C ALA A 195 -6.26 -16.35 0.52
N GLY A 196 -7.05 -16.59 1.57
CA GLY A 196 -6.64 -17.32 2.77
C GLY A 196 -5.95 -16.45 3.84
N CYS A 197 -5.78 -15.14 3.59
CA CYS A 197 -5.18 -14.18 4.52
C CYS A 197 -6.05 -12.94 4.74
N GLU A 198 -7.36 -13.03 4.47
CA GLU A 198 -8.30 -11.90 4.55
C GLU A 198 -8.33 -11.29 5.96
N GLY A 199 -8.12 -12.11 6.99
CA GLY A 199 -8.08 -11.68 8.39
C GLY A 199 -6.86 -10.86 8.80
N ASP A 200 -5.80 -10.79 7.98
CA ASP A 200 -4.55 -10.08 8.30
C ASP A 200 -4.75 -8.56 8.46
N TYR A 201 -5.84 -8.02 7.93
CA TYR A 201 -6.17 -6.59 7.95
C TYR A 201 -7.28 -6.22 8.94
N GLY A 202 -7.83 -7.21 9.63
CA GLY A 202 -8.90 -7.06 10.63
C GLY A 202 -10.22 -7.72 10.21
N PRO A 203 -11.11 -7.97 11.18
CA PRO A 203 -12.36 -8.64 10.92
C PRO A 203 -13.30 -7.79 10.04
N GLY A 204 -13.94 -8.42 9.05
CA GLY A 204 -14.96 -7.77 8.21
C GLY A 204 -14.44 -6.76 7.19
N VAL A 205 -13.11 -6.65 7.01
CA VAL A 205 -12.52 -5.72 6.02
C VAL A 205 -12.61 -6.28 4.62
N PHE A 206 -12.41 -7.59 4.46
CA PHE A 206 -12.46 -8.29 3.20
C PHE A 206 -12.83 -9.76 3.44
N SER A 207 -13.55 -10.39 2.56
CA SER A 207 -14.02 -11.77 2.66
C SER A 207 -13.78 -12.54 1.36
N PRO A 208 -13.84 -13.87 1.35
CA PRO A 208 -13.74 -14.65 0.11
C PRO A 208 -14.77 -14.26 -0.96
N ALA A 209 -15.99 -13.86 -0.56
CA ALA A 209 -17.03 -13.39 -1.49
C ALA A 209 -16.66 -12.06 -2.19
N ASP A 210 -15.79 -11.27 -1.59
CA ASP A 210 -15.35 -10.01 -2.18
C ASP A 210 -14.50 -10.21 -3.45
N PHE A 211 -13.86 -11.36 -3.63
CA PHE A 211 -13.12 -11.66 -4.86
C PHE A 211 -14.04 -11.76 -6.08
N GLU A 212 -15.18 -12.45 -5.94
CA GLU A 212 -16.17 -12.55 -7.01
C GLU A 212 -16.81 -11.19 -7.31
N HIS A 213 -17.14 -10.44 -6.25
CA HIS A 213 -17.69 -9.10 -6.38
C HIS A 213 -16.68 -8.14 -7.06
N LEU A 214 -15.41 -8.19 -6.64
CA LEU A 214 -14.34 -7.39 -7.26
C LEU A 214 -14.14 -7.77 -8.73
N SER A 215 -14.15 -9.07 -9.07
CA SER A 215 -14.05 -9.54 -10.46
C SER A 215 -15.19 -8.99 -11.33
N ALA A 216 -16.43 -9.06 -10.85
CA ALA A 216 -17.58 -8.51 -11.55
C ALA A 216 -17.51 -6.98 -11.70
N LEU A 217 -17.06 -6.28 -10.65
CA LEU A 217 -16.87 -4.83 -10.69
C LEU A 217 -15.82 -4.43 -11.74
N LEU A 218 -14.67 -5.13 -11.77
CA LEU A 218 -13.58 -4.86 -12.71
C LEU A 218 -13.93 -5.17 -14.16
N GLU A 219 -14.88 -6.05 -14.41
CA GLU A 219 -15.41 -6.31 -15.77
C GLU A 219 -16.24 -5.13 -16.30
N ALA A 220 -16.85 -4.38 -15.39
CA ALA A 220 -17.79 -3.30 -15.73
C ALA A 220 -17.14 -1.91 -15.82
N ILE A 221 -15.87 -1.74 -15.46
CA ILE A 221 -15.20 -0.43 -15.48
C ILE A 221 -14.85 0.01 -16.91
N GLU A 222 -14.86 1.32 -17.14
CA GLU A 222 -14.38 1.95 -18.37
C GLU A 222 -12.86 2.15 -18.38
N GLY A 223 -12.25 2.21 -17.21
CA GLY A 223 -10.82 2.30 -17.00
C GLY A 223 -10.10 0.97 -17.23
N ARG A 224 -8.80 0.98 -16.99
CA ARG A 224 -7.94 -0.23 -17.04
C ARG A 224 -7.47 -0.56 -15.64
N PHE A 225 -7.07 -1.82 -15.44
CA PHE A 225 -6.55 -2.22 -14.15
C PHE A 225 -5.37 -3.19 -14.25
N ILE A 226 -4.56 -3.19 -13.18
CA ILE A 226 -3.59 -4.22 -12.84
C ILE A 226 -3.89 -4.66 -11.40
N LEU A 227 -4.04 -5.95 -11.17
CA LEU A 227 -4.28 -6.54 -9.86
C LEU A 227 -3.16 -7.55 -9.57
N SER A 228 -2.61 -7.51 -8.36
CA SER A 228 -1.64 -8.49 -7.87
C SER A 228 -2.21 -9.27 -6.69
N ILE A 229 -2.08 -10.61 -6.74
CA ILE A 229 -2.64 -11.50 -5.72
C ILE A 229 -1.87 -12.83 -5.71
N ASN A 230 -2.00 -13.62 -4.63
CA ASN A 230 -1.44 -14.97 -4.58
C ASN A 230 -2.11 -15.93 -5.58
N ASP A 231 -1.33 -16.88 -6.07
CA ASP A 231 -1.78 -17.87 -7.04
C ASP A 231 -2.50 -19.03 -6.34
N THR A 232 -3.82 -19.06 -6.46
CA THR A 232 -4.67 -20.19 -6.01
C THR A 232 -5.63 -20.61 -7.13
N PRO A 233 -6.12 -21.87 -7.13
CA PRO A 233 -7.10 -22.33 -8.12
C PRO A 233 -8.37 -21.47 -8.13
N GLU A 234 -8.85 -21.07 -6.95
CA GLU A 234 -10.05 -20.25 -6.77
C GLU A 234 -9.89 -18.88 -7.42
N ILE A 235 -8.76 -18.21 -7.18
CA ILE A 235 -8.44 -16.91 -7.79
C ILE A 235 -8.34 -17.02 -9.30
N ARG A 236 -7.68 -18.08 -9.81
CA ARG A 236 -7.61 -18.32 -11.26
C ARG A 236 -8.99 -18.51 -11.89
N GLN A 237 -9.89 -19.20 -11.21
CA GLN A 237 -11.27 -19.39 -11.66
C GLN A 237 -12.07 -18.09 -11.63
N THR A 238 -12.02 -17.36 -10.52
CA THR A 238 -12.74 -16.09 -10.31
C THR A 238 -12.36 -15.02 -11.34
N PHE A 239 -11.08 -14.97 -11.71
CA PHE A 239 -10.55 -13.97 -12.65
C PHE A 239 -10.26 -14.55 -14.05
N ALA A 240 -10.79 -15.73 -14.41
CA ALA A 240 -10.48 -16.43 -15.67
C ALA A 240 -10.79 -15.61 -16.94
N ARG A 241 -11.68 -14.62 -16.85
CA ARG A 241 -12.08 -13.75 -17.96
C ARG A 241 -11.02 -12.70 -18.31
N PHE A 242 -10.03 -12.48 -17.45
CA PHE A 242 -8.98 -11.49 -17.62
C PHE A 242 -7.65 -12.13 -18.03
N THR A 243 -6.69 -11.31 -18.42
CA THR A 243 -5.34 -11.77 -18.68
C THR A 243 -4.64 -12.09 -17.36
N ILE A 244 -4.25 -13.35 -17.16
CA ILE A 244 -3.58 -13.85 -15.96
C ILE A 244 -2.13 -14.21 -16.29
N GLU A 245 -1.19 -13.60 -15.59
CA GLU A 245 0.23 -13.88 -15.72
C GLU A 245 0.79 -14.38 -14.37
N PRO A 246 1.22 -15.65 -14.27
CA PRO A 246 1.87 -16.17 -13.08
C PRO A 246 3.31 -15.64 -12.98
N VAL A 247 3.72 -15.31 -11.75
CA VAL A 247 5.07 -14.82 -11.44
C VAL A 247 5.62 -15.56 -10.23
N ASP A 248 6.78 -16.17 -10.40
CA ASP A 248 7.50 -16.77 -9.29
C ASP A 248 8.19 -15.68 -8.46
N VAL A 249 7.94 -15.68 -7.15
CA VAL A 249 8.50 -14.75 -6.18
C VAL A 249 9.18 -15.51 -5.05
N GLY A 250 10.25 -14.95 -4.49
CA GLY A 250 10.93 -15.50 -3.32
C GLY A 250 10.68 -14.63 -2.10
N TYR A 251 10.01 -15.15 -1.08
CA TYR A 251 9.87 -14.47 0.20
C TYR A 251 10.98 -14.92 1.16
N ARG A 252 11.66 -13.95 1.80
CA ARG A 252 12.60 -14.25 2.87
C ARG A 252 11.88 -14.24 4.22
N ILE A 253 11.69 -15.44 4.79
CA ILE A 253 11.14 -15.62 6.13
C ILE A 253 12.22 -16.25 6.98
N SER A 254 12.62 -15.59 8.07
CA SER A 254 13.65 -16.10 9.02
C SER A 254 14.95 -16.59 8.34
N GLY A 255 15.44 -15.85 7.33
CA GLY A 255 16.68 -16.18 6.64
C GLY A 255 16.56 -17.21 5.50
N LYS A 256 15.44 -17.92 5.39
CA LYS A 256 15.18 -18.88 4.29
C LYS A 256 14.36 -18.20 3.18
N VAL A 257 14.70 -18.51 1.93
CA VAL A 257 13.88 -18.11 0.77
C VAL A 257 12.80 -19.18 0.59
N THR A 258 11.56 -18.79 0.80
CA THR A 258 10.39 -19.62 0.49
C THR A 258 9.87 -19.22 -0.88
N PRO A 259 9.89 -20.13 -1.87
CA PRO A 259 9.26 -19.85 -3.16
C PRO A 259 7.77 -19.70 -2.98
N ALA A 260 7.20 -18.70 -3.63
CA ALA A 260 5.76 -18.48 -3.72
C ALA A 260 5.43 -18.06 -5.15
N ARG A 261 4.20 -18.22 -5.54
CA ARG A 261 3.71 -17.78 -6.84
C ARG A 261 2.62 -16.75 -6.66
N GLU A 262 2.74 -15.66 -7.39
CA GLU A 262 1.74 -14.61 -7.45
C GLU A 262 1.18 -14.49 -8.87
N LEU A 263 0.01 -13.89 -8.99
CA LEU A 263 -0.62 -13.55 -10.25
C LEU A 263 -0.60 -12.05 -10.46
N ILE A 264 -0.29 -11.64 -11.69
CA ILE A 264 -0.60 -10.30 -12.18
C ILE A 264 -1.79 -10.46 -13.12
N ILE A 265 -2.91 -9.88 -12.75
CA ILE A 265 -4.16 -9.96 -13.51
C ILE A 265 -4.44 -8.58 -14.10
N SER A 266 -4.85 -8.51 -15.35
CA SER A 266 -5.09 -7.22 -16.01
C SER A 266 -6.27 -7.27 -16.98
N GLY A 267 -7.04 -6.17 -17.00
CA GLY A 267 -7.94 -5.75 -18.06
C GLY A 267 -7.39 -4.48 -18.69
N LEU A 268 -6.78 -4.61 -19.87
CA LEU A 268 -6.06 -3.53 -20.56
C LEU A 268 -6.71 -3.18 -21.89
#